data_8e2836ea0c829784c1ca59526ed0ead7
#
_entry.id   8e2836ea0c829784c1ca59526ed0ead7
#
_cell.length_a   1.000
_cell.length_b   1.000
_cell.length_c   1.000
_cell.angle_alpha   90.00
_cell.angle_beta   90.00
_cell.angle_gamma   90.00
#
_symmetry.space_group_name_H-M   'P 1'
#
loop_
_entity.id
_entity.type
_entity.pdbx_description
1 polymer ?
#
loop_
_entity_poly.entity_id
_entity_poly.type
_entity_poly.pdbx_seq_one_letter_code
_entity_poly.pdbx_strand_id
1 'polypeptide(L)'
;MSERSFKYTSTADMHKKHHNVIEILQETAEMRYLRFIIERGKKRREKVNDVRAGRAKSPAYAFYYASEESIVLCSFLVYHHMLQEKPRMIDIIENTQLSRPTLRQKLKDGQAGGFIDEDFMPSIEIVNLYQESVNSLLELPSLMSLVDTLHNLQVYTVYRPAYYNNGKSSYKPTDIVKDIFIPDKNAFTFD
;
A
#
# COMPACT_ATOMS: atom_id res chain seq x y z
N MET A 1 -10.99 -36.51 17.03
CA MET A 1 -10.33 -35.21 17.24
C MET A 1 -10.96 -34.57 18.48
N SER A 2 -10.18 -34.43 19.56
CA SER A 2 -10.68 -33.94 20.83
C SER A 2 -10.89 -32.43 20.77
N GLU A 3 -12.14 -31.98 20.90
CA GLU A 3 -12.47 -30.56 21.13
C GLU A 3 -11.81 -30.10 22.44
N ARG A 4 -10.71 -29.35 22.34
CA ARG A 4 -10.15 -28.66 23.50
C ARG A 4 -11.06 -27.49 23.85
N SER A 5 -12.04 -27.74 24.69
CA SER A 5 -12.84 -26.71 25.35
C SER A 5 -11.91 -25.88 26.26
N PHE A 6 -11.59 -24.67 25.85
CA PHE A 6 -10.86 -23.70 26.69
C PHE A 6 -11.81 -23.17 27.77
N LYS A 7 -11.75 -23.74 28.96
CA LYS A 7 -12.41 -23.19 30.15
C LYS A 7 -11.53 -22.08 30.74
N TYR A 8 -12.00 -20.85 30.68
CA TYR A 8 -11.39 -19.73 31.37
C TYR A 8 -11.82 -19.75 32.85
N THR A 9 -10.90 -19.63 33.76
CA THR A 9 -11.16 -19.71 35.20
C THR A 9 -11.45 -18.36 35.85
N SER A 10 -11.04 -17.27 35.21
CA SER A 10 -11.34 -15.90 35.69
C SER A 10 -11.34 -14.86 34.55
N THR A 11 -11.96 -13.70 34.80
CA THR A 11 -11.94 -12.55 33.90
C THR A 11 -10.50 -12.02 33.70
N ALA A 12 -9.67 -12.07 34.76
CA ALA A 12 -8.27 -11.66 34.69
C ALA A 12 -7.44 -12.56 33.76
N ASP A 13 -7.67 -13.87 33.75
CA ASP A 13 -7.00 -14.80 32.84
C ASP A 13 -7.41 -14.57 31.41
N MET A 14 -8.68 -14.20 31.17
CA MET A 14 -9.17 -13.85 29.85
C MET A 14 -8.51 -12.58 29.32
N HIS A 15 -8.39 -11.53 30.12
CA HIS A 15 -7.71 -10.29 29.74
C HIS A 15 -6.24 -10.52 29.43
N LYS A 16 -5.52 -11.28 30.26
CA LYS A 16 -4.11 -11.61 30.03
C LYS A 16 -3.91 -12.39 28.73
N LYS A 17 -4.73 -13.40 28.47
CA LYS A 17 -4.66 -14.19 27.22
C LYS A 17 -5.01 -13.35 26.00
N HIS A 18 -5.96 -12.45 26.12
CA HIS A 18 -6.32 -11.52 25.05
C HIS A 18 -5.16 -10.58 24.71
N HIS A 19 -4.49 -10.03 25.72
CA HIS A 19 -3.32 -9.17 25.54
C HIS A 19 -2.19 -9.92 24.84
N ASN A 20 -1.86 -11.13 25.28
CA ASN A 20 -0.85 -11.96 24.61
C ASN A 20 -1.19 -12.27 23.15
N VAL A 21 -2.46 -12.44 22.79
CA VAL A 21 -2.85 -12.66 21.40
C VAL A 21 -2.62 -11.40 20.56
N ILE A 22 -2.92 -10.22 21.10
CA ILE A 22 -2.68 -8.94 20.41
C ILE A 22 -1.17 -8.77 20.17
N GLU A 23 -0.32 -8.98 21.18
CA GLU A 23 1.13 -8.88 21.04
C GLU A 23 1.66 -9.83 19.94
N ILE A 24 1.23 -11.10 19.96
CA ILE A 24 1.63 -12.08 18.94
C ILE A 24 1.18 -11.65 17.53
N LEU A 25 -0.03 -11.08 17.41
CA LEU A 25 -0.52 -10.61 16.11
C LEU A 25 0.25 -9.38 15.64
N GLN A 26 0.65 -8.46 16.54
CA GLN A 26 1.48 -7.30 16.22
C GLN A 26 2.86 -7.74 15.72
N GLU A 27 3.56 -8.59 16.45
CA GLU A 27 4.86 -9.15 16.03
C GLU A 27 4.75 -9.87 14.68
N THR A 28 3.68 -10.65 14.49
CA THR A 28 3.44 -11.35 13.23
C THR A 28 3.18 -10.35 12.08
N ALA A 29 2.44 -9.27 12.32
CA ALA A 29 2.20 -8.22 11.32
C ALA A 29 3.50 -7.53 10.92
N GLU A 30 4.36 -7.19 11.89
CA GLU A 30 5.67 -6.59 11.64
C GLU A 30 6.56 -7.50 10.79
N MET A 31 6.67 -8.78 11.11
CA MET A 31 7.44 -9.74 10.33
C MET A 31 6.91 -9.89 8.89
N ARG A 32 5.59 -9.94 8.73
CA ARG A 32 4.94 -10.04 7.41
C ARG A 32 5.12 -8.77 6.60
N TYR A 33 5.05 -7.61 7.24
CA TYR A 33 5.35 -6.33 6.62
C TYR A 33 6.79 -6.27 6.11
N LEU A 34 7.77 -6.65 6.94
CA LEU A 34 9.18 -6.69 6.53
C LEU A 34 9.39 -7.62 5.32
N ARG A 35 8.77 -8.80 5.35
CA ARG A 35 8.83 -9.73 4.22
C ARG A 35 8.23 -9.11 2.95
N PHE A 36 7.07 -8.46 3.03
CA PHE A 36 6.47 -7.75 1.91
C PHE A 36 7.40 -6.66 1.35
N ILE A 37 8.01 -5.83 2.21
CA ILE A 37 8.96 -4.79 1.76
C ILE A 37 10.16 -5.40 1.04
N ILE A 38 10.70 -6.52 1.53
CA ILE A 38 11.81 -7.22 0.89
C ILE A 38 11.40 -7.76 -0.49
N GLU A 39 10.27 -8.44 -0.60
CA GLU A 39 9.78 -9.00 -1.86
C GLU A 39 9.46 -7.90 -2.89
N ARG A 40 8.80 -6.82 -2.46
CA ARG A 40 8.56 -5.63 -3.28
C ARG A 40 9.86 -5.01 -3.79
N GLY A 41 10.85 -4.85 -2.89
CA GLY A 41 12.17 -4.31 -3.23
C GLY A 41 12.91 -5.18 -4.24
N LYS A 42 12.82 -6.51 -4.13
CA LYS A 42 13.40 -7.45 -5.12
C LYS A 42 12.76 -7.26 -6.49
N LYS A 43 11.43 -7.30 -6.60
CA LYS A 43 10.71 -7.11 -7.88
C LYS A 43 11.04 -5.76 -8.55
N ARG A 44 11.14 -4.68 -7.79
CA ARG A 44 11.55 -3.38 -8.33
C ARG A 44 12.98 -3.41 -8.86
N ARG A 45 13.92 -3.96 -8.09
CA ARG A 45 15.33 -4.07 -8.48
C ARG A 45 15.51 -4.91 -9.75
N GLU A 46 14.77 -6.00 -9.90
CA GLU A 46 14.78 -6.82 -11.12
C GLU A 46 14.43 -5.99 -12.34
N LYS A 47 13.33 -5.21 -12.28
CA LYS A 47 12.92 -4.34 -13.39
C LYS A 47 13.94 -3.24 -13.71
N VAL A 48 14.51 -2.59 -12.69
CA VAL A 48 15.58 -1.59 -12.87
C VAL A 48 16.84 -2.24 -13.49
N ASN A 49 17.20 -3.44 -13.06
CA ASN A 49 18.34 -4.17 -13.61
C ASN A 49 18.09 -4.61 -15.07
N ASP A 50 16.86 -4.94 -15.43
CA ASP A 50 16.52 -5.24 -16.83
C ASP A 50 16.73 -4.03 -17.73
N VAL A 51 16.33 -2.84 -17.29
CA VAL A 51 16.58 -1.59 -18.03
C VAL A 51 18.09 -1.35 -18.16
N ARG A 52 18.84 -1.45 -17.07
CA ARG A 52 20.30 -1.26 -17.07
C ARG A 52 21.04 -2.27 -17.96
N ALA A 53 20.50 -3.46 -18.10
CA ALA A 53 21.05 -4.51 -18.97
C ALA A 53 20.56 -4.41 -20.44
N GLY A 54 19.85 -3.33 -20.80
CA GLY A 54 19.31 -3.14 -22.16
C GLY A 54 18.15 -4.05 -22.52
N ARG A 55 17.49 -4.66 -21.54
CA ARG A 55 16.32 -5.56 -21.73
C ARG A 55 14.98 -4.86 -21.51
N ALA A 56 14.92 -3.54 -21.69
CA ALA A 56 13.69 -2.79 -21.58
C ALA A 56 12.68 -3.23 -22.65
N LYS A 57 11.44 -3.48 -22.25
CA LYS A 57 10.37 -3.95 -23.15
C LYS A 57 9.85 -2.86 -24.09
N SER A 58 9.95 -1.59 -23.68
CA SER A 58 9.56 -0.42 -24.46
C SER A 58 10.33 0.81 -23.97
N PRO A 59 10.34 1.94 -24.75
CA PRO A 59 10.92 3.20 -24.30
C PRO A 59 10.25 3.72 -23.02
N ALA A 60 8.92 3.62 -22.89
CA ALA A 60 8.19 4.00 -21.68
C ALA A 60 8.59 3.14 -20.48
N TYR A 61 8.79 1.82 -20.68
CA TYR A 61 9.30 0.93 -19.64
C TYR A 61 10.73 1.34 -19.22
N ALA A 62 11.59 1.67 -20.16
CA ALA A 62 12.94 2.16 -19.88
C ALA A 62 12.92 3.44 -19.06
N PHE A 63 12.06 4.38 -19.38
CA PHE A 63 11.88 5.62 -18.62
C PHE A 63 11.32 5.37 -17.21
N TYR A 64 10.24 4.59 -17.10
CA TYR A 64 9.57 4.31 -15.83
C TYR A 64 10.50 3.60 -14.83
N TYR A 65 11.27 2.60 -15.30
CA TYR A 65 12.18 1.79 -14.47
C TYR A 65 13.65 2.22 -14.57
N ALA A 66 13.95 3.42 -15.11
CA ALA A 66 15.33 3.92 -15.20
C ALA A 66 16.03 3.99 -13.83
N SER A 67 15.29 4.35 -12.80
CA SER A 67 15.79 4.47 -11.43
C SER A 67 14.62 4.47 -10.42
N GLU A 68 14.93 4.35 -9.14
CA GLU A 68 13.90 4.49 -8.08
C GLU A 68 13.22 5.87 -8.13
N GLU A 69 13.97 6.93 -8.41
CA GLU A 69 13.41 8.28 -8.53
C GLU A 69 12.42 8.39 -9.70
N SER A 70 12.67 7.69 -10.83
CA SER A 70 11.75 7.65 -11.94
C SER A 70 10.44 6.97 -11.57
N ILE A 71 10.52 5.84 -10.83
CA ILE A 71 9.34 5.12 -10.33
C ILE A 71 8.53 6.01 -9.40
N VAL A 72 9.17 6.72 -8.46
CA VAL A 72 8.51 7.62 -7.51
C VAL A 72 7.83 8.77 -8.25
N LEU A 73 8.53 9.42 -9.18
CA LEU A 73 7.97 10.51 -9.99
C LEU A 73 6.74 10.04 -10.78
N CYS A 74 6.88 8.97 -11.56
CA CYS A 74 5.77 8.46 -12.37
C CYS A 74 4.58 8.01 -11.50
N SER A 75 4.82 7.38 -10.36
CA SER A 75 3.75 6.99 -9.44
C SER A 75 3.00 8.20 -8.88
N PHE A 76 3.71 9.27 -8.53
CA PHE A 76 3.11 10.52 -8.09
C PHE A 76 2.26 11.18 -9.18
N LEU A 77 2.78 11.26 -10.42
CA LEU A 77 2.04 11.83 -11.54
C LEU A 77 0.79 11.02 -11.90
N VAL A 78 0.87 9.67 -11.86
CA VAL A 78 -0.29 8.80 -12.05
C VAL A 78 -1.33 9.02 -10.95
N TYR A 79 -0.92 9.19 -9.69
CA TYR A 79 -1.84 9.51 -8.61
C TYR A 79 -2.63 10.79 -8.89
N HIS A 80 -1.98 11.88 -9.30
CA HIS A 80 -2.65 13.13 -9.66
C HIS A 80 -3.51 12.98 -10.93
N HIS A 81 -3.07 12.18 -11.89
CA HIS A 81 -3.88 11.84 -13.06
C HIS A 81 -5.20 11.15 -12.68
N MET A 82 -5.15 10.20 -11.72
CA MET A 82 -6.36 9.53 -11.22
C MET A 82 -7.30 10.48 -10.47
N LEU A 83 -6.77 11.51 -9.81
CA LEU A 83 -7.55 12.56 -9.15
C LEU A 83 -8.05 13.65 -10.13
N GLN A 84 -7.66 13.58 -11.40
CA GLN A 84 -7.92 14.61 -12.43
C GLN A 84 -7.37 15.99 -12.01
N GLU A 85 -6.28 16.02 -11.25
CA GLU A 85 -5.61 17.22 -10.77
C GLU A 85 -4.29 17.43 -11.49
N LYS A 86 -3.98 18.71 -11.85
CA LYS A 86 -2.66 19.06 -12.41
C LYS A 86 -1.68 19.33 -11.27
N PRO A 87 -0.61 18.53 -11.11
CA PRO A 87 0.37 18.77 -10.07
C PRO A 87 1.22 20.00 -10.39
N ARG A 88 1.47 20.84 -9.39
CA ARG A 88 2.43 21.95 -9.51
C ARG A 88 3.84 21.42 -9.21
N MET A 89 4.86 22.10 -9.74
CA MET A 89 6.26 21.75 -9.50
C MET A 89 6.60 21.66 -8.02
N ILE A 90 6.01 22.53 -7.18
CA ILE A 90 6.24 22.50 -5.74
C ILE A 90 5.66 21.25 -5.10
N ASP A 91 4.46 20.84 -5.51
CA ASP A 91 3.79 19.65 -4.99
C ASP A 91 4.60 18.38 -5.32
N ILE A 92 5.18 18.32 -6.53
CA ILE A 92 6.05 17.22 -6.94
C ILE A 92 7.30 17.16 -6.04
N ILE A 93 7.96 18.31 -5.79
CA ILE A 93 9.18 18.38 -4.95
C ILE A 93 8.88 17.92 -3.52
N GLU A 94 7.82 18.46 -2.91
CA GLU A 94 7.47 18.18 -1.52
C GLU A 94 7.07 16.71 -1.29
N ASN A 95 6.35 16.11 -2.22
CA ASN A 95 5.86 14.76 -2.06
C ASN A 95 6.83 13.66 -2.55
N THR A 96 7.67 13.97 -3.56
CA THR A 96 8.63 12.98 -4.07
C THR A 96 9.99 13.06 -3.38
N GLN A 97 10.28 14.16 -2.68
CA GLN A 97 11.58 14.47 -2.08
C GLN A 97 12.75 14.45 -3.07
N LEU A 98 12.46 14.59 -4.36
CA LEU A 98 13.49 14.67 -5.40
C LEU A 98 14.16 16.04 -5.37
N SER A 99 15.48 16.06 -5.58
CA SER A 99 16.18 17.33 -5.73
C SER A 99 15.67 18.07 -6.98
N ARG A 100 15.62 19.40 -6.91
CA ARG A 100 15.16 20.23 -8.06
C ARG A 100 15.91 19.92 -9.36
N PRO A 101 17.24 19.75 -9.36
CA PRO A 101 17.97 19.37 -10.58
C PRO A 101 17.55 18.02 -11.11
N THR A 102 17.47 17.01 -10.25
CA THR A 102 17.03 15.64 -10.62
C THR A 102 15.62 15.65 -11.21
N LEU A 103 14.70 16.33 -10.55
CA LEU A 103 13.32 16.45 -11.02
C LEU A 103 13.24 17.11 -12.40
N ARG A 104 13.90 18.26 -12.58
CA ARG A 104 13.93 18.97 -13.86
C ARG A 104 14.47 18.08 -15.00
N GLN A 105 15.55 17.34 -14.73
CA GLN A 105 16.10 16.44 -15.74
C GLN A 105 15.12 15.33 -16.11
N LYS A 106 14.52 14.67 -15.10
CA LYS A 106 13.53 13.61 -15.36
C LYS A 106 12.27 14.09 -16.07
N LEU A 107 11.76 15.27 -15.72
CA LEU A 107 10.62 15.86 -16.43
C LEU A 107 10.99 16.17 -17.89
N LYS A 108 12.16 16.76 -18.13
CA LYS A 108 12.66 17.03 -19.47
C LYS A 108 12.80 15.75 -20.30
N ASP A 109 13.37 14.70 -19.73
CA ASP A 109 13.52 13.41 -20.39
C ASP A 109 12.16 12.77 -20.67
N GLY A 110 11.23 12.86 -19.73
CA GLY A 110 9.86 12.38 -19.88
C GLY A 110 9.08 13.13 -20.98
N GLN A 111 9.21 14.45 -21.03
CA GLN A 111 8.58 15.28 -22.06
C GLN A 111 9.19 15.01 -23.45
N ALA A 112 10.52 14.93 -23.53
CA ALA A 112 11.20 14.60 -24.79
C ALA A 112 10.83 13.21 -25.34
N GLY A 113 10.53 12.26 -24.45
CA GLY A 113 10.07 10.92 -24.81
C GLY A 113 8.56 10.81 -25.07
N GLY A 114 7.79 11.87 -24.82
CA GLY A 114 6.31 11.84 -24.91
C GLY A 114 5.63 11.06 -23.78
N PHE A 115 6.35 10.81 -22.67
CA PHE A 115 5.84 10.06 -21.53
C PHE A 115 5.14 10.94 -20.49
N ILE A 116 5.43 12.24 -20.51
CA ILE A 116 4.88 13.28 -19.65
C ILE A 116 4.58 14.49 -20.54
N ASP A 117 3.42 15.11 -20.40
CA ASP A 117 3.08 16.31 -21.15
C ASP A 117 3.55 17.62 -20.48
N GLU A 118 3.22 18.76 -21.05
CA GLU A 118 3.60 20.09 -20.54
C GLU A 118 2.92 20.42 -19.21
N ASP A 119 1.77 19.83 -18.93
CA ASP A 119 0.99 19.95 -17.69
C ASP A 119 1.42 18.91 -16.63
N PHE A 120 2.51 18.18 -16.86
CA PHE A 120 3.04 17.10 -16.02
C PHE A 120 2.10 15.89 -15.91
N MET A 121 1.18 15.72 -16.88
CA MET A 121 0.32 14.54 -16.90
C MET A 121 1.05 13.36 -17.56
N PRO A 122 0.94 12.14 -16.99
CA PRO A 122 1.58 10.97 -17.56
C PRO A 122 0.84 10.47 -18.81
N SER A 123 1.58 9.94 -19.79
CA SER A 123 0.98 9.24 -20.93
C SER A 123 0.25 7.97 -20.49
N ILE A 124 -0.68 7.50 -21.35
CA ILE A 124 -1.41 6.24 -21.07
C ILE A 124 -0.46 5.04 -20.91
N GLU A 125 0.69 5.03 -21.57
CA GLU A 125 1.68 3.98 -21.42
C GLU A 125 2.27 3.95 -20.01
N ILE A 126 2.55 5.12 -19.41
CA ILE A 126 3.02 5.23 -18.04
C ILE A 126 1.94 4.80 -17.04
N VAL A 127 0.68 5.17 -17.29
CA VAL A 127 -0.46 4.74 -16.46
C VAL A 127 -0.59 3.21 -16.48
N ASN A 128 -0.51 2.59 -17.66
CA ASN A 128 -0.58 1.14 -17.81
C ASN A 128 0.58 0.42 -17.07
N LEU A 129 1.81 0.94 -17.18
CA LEU A 129 2.96 0.39 -16.46
C LEU A 129 2.82 0.50 -14.93
N TYR A 130 2.22 1.58 -14.44
CA TYR A 130 1.88 1.71 -13.04
C TYR A 130 0.86 0.64 -12.62
N GLN A 131 -0.23 0.46 -13.38
CA GLN A 131 -1.24 -0.56 -13.09
C GLN A 131 -0.65 -1.98 -13.11
N GLU A 132 0.19 -2.32 -14.09
CA GLU A 132 0.91 -3.59 -14.13
C GLU A 132 1.81 -3.76 -12.88
N SER A 133 2.46 -2.68 -12.44
CA SER A 133 3.28 -2.71 -11.23
C SER A 133 2.44 -2.99 -9.98
N VAL A 134 1.26 -2.34 -9.85
CA VAL A 134 0.32 -2.57 -8.74
C VAL A 134 -0.21 -4.00 -8.77
N ASN A 135 -0.69 -4.48 -9.92
CA ASN A 135 -1.19 -5.85 -10.06
C ASN A 135 -0.12 -6.88 -9.66
N SER A 136 1.11 -6.66 -10.10
CA SER A 136 2.26 -7.50 -9.71
C SER A 136 2.54 -7.50 -8.20
N LEU A 137 2.19 -6.44 -7.47
CA LEU A 137 2.29 -6.39 -6.00
C LEU A 137 1.12 -7.13 -5.34
N LEU A 138 -0.09 -7.03 -5.90
CA LEU A 138 -1.28 -7.73 -5.38
C LEU A 138 -1.14 -9.26 -5.48
N GLU A 139 -0.32 -9.74 -6.41
CA GLU A 139 0.01 -11.18 -6.54
C GLU A 139 1.05 -11.68 -5.51
N LEU A 140 1.64 -10.80 -4.69
CA LEU A 140 2.62 -11.22 -3.68
C LEU A 140 1.93 -11.95 -2.53
N PRO A 141 2.31 -13.22 -2.24
CA PRO A 141 1.75 -13.94 -1.09
C PRO A 141 1.99 -13.24 0.25
N SER A 142 3.09 -12.50 0.36
CA SER A 142 3.42 -11.71 1.54
C SER A 142 2.45 -10.56 1.78
N LEU A 143 1.93 -9.91 0.73
CA LEU A 143 0.92 -8.87 0.85
C LEU A 143 -0.40 -9.46 1.36
N MET A 144 -0.89 -10.54 0.75
CA MET A 144 -2.13 -11.20 1.20
C MET A 144 -2.01 -11.66 2.64
N SER A 145 -0.91 -12.28 3.00
CA SER A 145 -0.63 -12.71 4.38
C SER A 145 -0.57 -11.55 5.37
N LEU A 146 -0.05 -10.39 4.96
CA LEU A 146 -0.06 -9.17 5.78
C LEU A 146 -1.47 -8.63 5.98
N VAL A 147 -2.26 -8.54 4.91
CA VAL A 147 -3.66 -8.07 4.96
C VAL A 147 -4.49 -8.94 5.91
N ASP A 148 -4.37 -10.27 5.80
CA ASP A 148 -5.06 -11.21 6.69
C ASP A 148 -4.67 -11.00 8.16
N THR A 149 -3.38 -10.74 8.43
CA THR A 149 -2.91 -10.49 9.80
C THR A 149 -3.42 -9.17 10.35
N LEU A 150 -3.39 -8.11 9.55
CA LEU A 150 -3.90 -6.79 9.95
C LEU A 150 -5.41 -6.85 10.20
N HIS A 151 -6.15 -7.59 9.37
CA HIS A 151 -7.58 -7.83 9.59
C HIS A 151 -7.82 -8.57 10.92
N ASN A 152 -7.08 -9.65 11.20
CA ASN A 152 -7.19 -10.37 12.46
C ASN A 152 -6.82 -9.49 13.66
N LEU A 153 -5.74 -8.72 13.57
CA LEU A 153 -5.33 -7.77 14.61
C LEU A 153 -6.44 -6.78 14.90
N GLN A 154 -7.07 -6.21 13.87
CA GLN A 154 -8.18 -5.29 14.03
C GLN A 154 -9.39 -5.96 14.68
N VAL A 155 -9.79 -7.15 14.25
CA VAL A 155 -10.86 -7.91 14.87
C VAL A 155 -10.60 -8.11 16.37
N TYR A 156 -9.36 -8.46 16.75
CA TYR A 156 -9.01 -8.67 18.15
C TYR A 156 -8.94 -7.36 18.95
N THR A 157 -8.47 -6.27 18.39
CA THR A 157 -8.34 -4.99 19.10
C THR A 157 -9.65 -4.25 19.24
N VAL A 158 -10.51 -4.32 18.23
CA VAL A 158 -11.75 -3.53 18.17
C VAL A 158 -12.97 -4.31 18.66
N TYR A 159 -13.12 -5.57 18.25
CA TYR A 159 -14.36 -6.32 18.50
C TYR A 159 -14.34 -7.13 19.80
N ARG A 160 -13.22 -7.72 20.19
CA ARG A 160 -13.18 -8.58 21.36
C ARG A 160 -13.36 -7.87 22.71
N PRO A 161 -12.83 -6.65 22.95
CA PRO A 161 -13.11 -5.94 24.20
C PRO A 161 -14.60 -5.67 24.42
N ALA A 162 -15.37 -5.43 23.37
CA ALA A 162 -16.81 -5.21 23.45
C ALA A 162 -17.58 -6.48 23.91
N TYR A 163 -17.11 -7.67 23.57
CA TYR A 163 -17.68 -8.93 24.00
C TYR A 163 -17.41 -9.24 25.48
N TYR A 164 -16.32 -8.69 26.05
CA TYR A 164 -15.92 -8.96 27.43
C TYR A 164 -16.50 -7.96 28.45
N ASN A 165 -17.04 -6.83 28.00
CA ASN A 165 -17.73 -5.87 28.85
C ASN A 165 -19.19 -6.27 29.06
N ASN A 166 -19.43 -7.36 29.79
CA ASN A 166 -20.70 -7.81 30.38
C ASN A 166 -21.92 -7.89 29.44
N GLY A 167 -21.78 -8.24 28.19
CA GLY A 167 -22.90 -8.60 27.31
C GLY A 167 -23.93 -7.48 27.05
N LYS A 168 -23.66 -6.25 27.47
CA LYS A 168 -24.54 -5.08 27.30
C LYS A 168 -23.97 -4.00 26.39
N SER A 169 -23.04 -4.35 25.51
CA SER A 169 -22.60 -3.41 24.49
C SER A 169 -23.67 -3.30 23.41
N SER A 170 -24.27 -2.13 23.28
CA SER A 170 -25.15 -1.77 22.17
C SER A 170 -24.39 -1.54 20.85
N TYR A 171 -23.09 -1.74 20.82
CA TYR A 171 -22.26 -1.63 19.62
C TYR A 171 -22.48 -2.84 18.72
N LYS A 172 -23.07 -2.59 17.56
CA LYS A 172 -23.07 -3.57 16.47
C LYS A 172 -21.70 -3.54 15.79
N PRO A 173 -21.06 -4.69 15.55
CA PRO A 173 -19.78 -4.77 14.82
C PRO A 173 -19.76 -3.98 13.51
N THR A 174 -20.90 -3.91 12.81
CA THR A 174 -21.09 -3.14 11.57
C THR A 174 -20.91 -1.62 11.72
N ASP A 175 -21.10 -1.05 12.91
CA ASP A 175 -20.99 0.39 13.11
C ASP A 175 -19.52 0.81 13.27
N ILE A 176 -18.69 -0.05 13.87
CA ILE A 176 -17.26 0.18 14.05
C ILE A 176 -16.51 0.04 12.71
N VAL A 177 -16.92 -0.91 11.86
CA VAL A 177 -16.33 -1.08 10.50
C VAL A 177 -16.59 0.16 9.65
N LYS A 178 -17.76 0.79 9.76
CA LYS A 178 -18.09 2.00 9.01
C LYS A 178 -17.19 3.18 9.36
N ASP A 179 -16.83 3.34 10.63
CA ASP A 179 -16.04 4.50 11.09
C ASP A 179 -14.53 4.35 10.85
N ILE A 180 -14.04 3.12 10.72
CA ILE A 180 -12.59 2.85 10.60
C ILE A 180 -12.16 2.52 9.15
N PHE A 181 -13.04 1.92 8.33
CA PHE A 181 -12.70 1.40 7.00
C PHE A 181 -13.37 2.08 5.82
N ILE A 182 -14.31 2.98 6.05
CA ILE A 182 -14.81 3.79 4.96
C ILE A 182 -14.02 5.11 5.02
N PRO A 183 -12.93 5.26 4.25
CA PRO A 183 -12.51 6.58 3.88
C PRO A 183 -13.75 7.25 3.32
N ASP A 184 -13.93 8.52 3.67
CA ASP A 184 -15.03 9.37 3.24
C ASP A 184 -15.65 8.86 1.94
N LYS A 185 -16.96 8.61 1.95
CA LYS A 185 -17.68 8.01 0.81
C LYS A 185 -17.42 8.71 -0.51
N ASN A 186 -16.90 9.94 -0.47
CA ASN A 186 -16.51 10.75 -1.61
C ASN A 186 -15.09 10.47 -2.14
N ALA A 187 -14.28 9.67 -1.44
CA ALA A 187 -12.94 9.34 -1.88
C ALA A 187 -12.88 8.22 -2.94
N PHE A 188 -13.98 7.50 -3.18
CA PHE A 188 -14.03 6.36 -4.12
C PHE A 188 -15.37 6.23 -4.86
N THR A 189 -16.06 7.32 -5.18
CA THR A 189 -17.10 7.28 -6.20
C THR A 189 -16.40 7.32 -7.57
N PHE A 190 -16.18 6.14 -8.12
CA PHE A 190 -15.98 5.99 -9.56
C PHE A 190 -17.39 6.06 -10.20
N ASP A 191 -17.75 7.18 -10.77
CA ASP A 191 -18.84 7.30 -11.75
C ASP A 191 -18.36 6.86 -13.13
#